data_5bad7668996d4bcb98251bc73dd31ba5
#
_entry.id   5bad7668996d4bcb98251bc73dd31ba5
#
_cell.length_a   1.000
_cell.length_b   1.000
_cell.length_c   1.000
_cell.angle_alpha   90.00
_cell.angle_beta   90.00
_cell.angle_gamma   90.00
#
_symmetry.space_group_name_H-M   'P 1'
#
loop_
_entity.id
_entity.type
_entity.pdbx_description
1 polymer ?
#
loop_
_entity_poly.entity_id
_entity_poly.type
_entity_poly.pdbx_seq_one_letter_code
_entity_poly.pdbx_strand_id
1 'polypeptide(L)'
;MTAHKGRIVGVLSVFRAEQAFQLESKPMSDESARQRAEDHYYAALDLMGEGQTEAAVSELRQSLAADPTFTDSLHALTRALEDLNRYDEAIDIAKRLCEIDPDDVLPHTRLSILYQKKGMIPEAEAEANKARILGWKQQLKNK
;
A
#
# COMPACT_ATOMS: atom_id res chain seq x y z
N MET A 1 40.75 -35.64 -18.76
CA MET A 1 40.17 -35.93 -17.44
C MET A 1 40.10 -34.70 -16.56
N THR A 2 41.11 -33.88 -16.49
CA THR A 2 41.11 -32.66 -15.72
C THR A 2 40.08 -31.66 -16.21
N ALA A 3 39.87 -31.57 -17.53
CA ALA A 3 38.85 -30.67 -18.09
C ALA A 3 37.43 -31.11 -17.72
N HIS A 4 37.21 -32.39 -17.49
CA HIS A 4 35.91 -32.92 -17.11
C HIS A 4 35.55 -32.56 -15.67
N LYS A 5 36.53 -32.60 -14.76
CA LYS A 5 36.36 -32.15 -13.38
C LYS A 5 36.09 -30.64 -13.32
N GLY A 6 36.75 -29.84 -14.15
CA GLY A 6 36.51 -28.40 -14.25
C GLY A 6 35.10 -28.09 -14.69
N ARG A 7 34.54 -28.83 -15.62
CA ARG A 7 33.15 -28.64 -16.05
C ARG A 7 32.16 -28.90 -14.94
N ILE A 8 32.37 -29.98 -14.16
CA ILE A 8 31.50 -30.33 -13.04
C ILE A 8 31.50 -29.22 -11.99
N VAL A 9 32.69 -28.68 -11.65
CA VAL A 9 32.83 -27.59 -10.69
C VAL A 9 32.16 -26.33 -11.20
N GLY A 10 32.31 -26.02 -12.50
CA GLY A 10 31.65 -24.87 -13.12
C GLY A 10 30.15 -24.98 -13.08
N VAL A 11 29.60 -26.13 -13.38
CA VAL A 11 28.15 -26.38 -13.34
C VAL A 11 27.62 -26.22 -11.92
N LEU A 12 28.31 -26.77 -10.93
CA LEU A 12 27.90 -26.61 -9.54
C LEU A 12 27.96 -25.17 -9.07
N SER A 13 28.96 -24.43 -9.50
CA SER A 13 29.08 -23.02 -9.16
C SER A 13 27.93 -22.19 -9.75
N VAL A 14 27.60 -22.42 -11.02
CA VAL A 14 26.48 -21.78 -11.69
C VAL A 14 25.15 -22.16 -11.01
N PHE A 15 25.01 -23.43 -10.67
CA PHE A 15 23.80 -23.89 -9.98
C PHE A 15 23.61 -23.22 -8.62
N ARG A 16 24.68 -23.04 -7.86
CA ARG A 16 24.62 -22.32 -6.59
C ARG A 16 24.24 -20.86 -6.78
N ALA A 17 24.79 -20.20 -7.81
CA ALA A 17 24.47 -18.82 -8.11
C ALA A 17 23.01 -18.69 -8.47
N GLU A 18 22.45 -19.61 -9.26
CA GLU A 18 21.04 -19.63 -9.60
C GLU A 18 20.16 -19.86 -8.38
N GLN A 19 20.56 -20.77 -7.48
CA GLN A 19 19.81 -21.01 -6.25
C GLN A 19 19.83 -19.80 -5.33
N ALA A 20 20.96 -19.13 -5.20
CA ALA A 20 21.08 -17.91 -4.40
C ALA A 20 20.19 -16.82 -5.00
N PHE A 21 20.19 -16.65 -6.32
CA PHE A 21 19.33 -15.70 -7.01
C PHE A 21 17.85 -16.04 -6.81
N GLN A 22 17.48 -17.31 -6.90
CA GLN A 22 16.11 -17.74 -6.66
C GLN A 22 15.66 -17.51 -5.23
N LEU A 23 16.56 -17.69 -4.25
CA LEU A 23 16.27 -17.39 -2.85
C LEU A 23 16.04 -15.89 -2.64
N GLU A 24 16.82 -15.05 -3.31
CA GLU A 24 16.66 -13.59 -3.25
C GLU A 24 15.40 -13.12 -3.99
N SER A 25 15.03 -13.80 -5.06
CA SER A 25 13.86 -13.43 -5.87
C SER A 25 12.58 -14.13 -5.40
N LYS A 26 12.65 -15.08 -4.48
CA LYS A 26 11.45 -15.67 -3.88
C LYS A 26 10.63 -14.58 -3.20
N PRO A 27 9.29 -14.71 -3.20
CA PRO A 27 8.48 -13.80 -2.41
C PRO A 27 9.06 -13.75 -1.01
N MET A 28 9.32 -12.55 -0.54
CA MET A 28 9.79 -12.37 0.82
C MET A 28 8.79 -12.99 1.78
N SER A 29 9.26 -13.51 2.91
CA SER A 29 8.35 -13.91 3.96
C SER A 29 7.45 -12.71 4.30
N ASP A 30 6.25 -12.97 4.77
CA ASP A 30 5.30 -11.91 5.15
C ASP A 30 5.96 -10.90 6.10
N GLU A 31 6.81 -11.38 6.99
CA GLU A 31 7.54 -10.54 7.93
C GLU A 31 8.53 -9.61 7.24
N SER A 32 9.32 -10.12 6.28
CA SER A 32 10.28 -9.30 5.52
C SER A 32 9.59 -8.29 4.63
N ALA A 33 8.50 -8.70 3.97
CA ALA A 33 7.70 -7.81 3.14
C ALA A 33 7.09 -6.70 4.00
N ARG A 34 6.57 -7.06 5.16
CA ARG A 34 6.02 -6.11 6.11
C ARG A 34 7.06 -5.12 6.58
N GLN A 35 8.25 -5.58 6.92
CA GLN A 35 9.32 -4.71 7.39
C GLN A 35 9.72 -3.69 6.33
N ARG A 36 9.84 -4.11 5.08
CA ARG A 36 10.18 -3.19 3.98
C ARG A 36 9.05 -2.19 3.74
N ALA A 37 7.81 -2.63 3.83
CA ALA A 37 6.67 -1.74 3.70
C ALA A 37 6.69 -0.68 4.81
N GLU A 38 6.97 -1.07 6.03
CA GLU A 38 7.07 -0.16 7.16
C GLU A 38 8.22 0.84 7.00
N ASP A 39 9.38 0.39 6.53
CA ASP A 39 10.54 1.26 6.33
C ASP A 39 10.22 2.38 5.33
N HIS A 40 9.59 2.04 4.21
CA HIS A 40 9.17 3.04 3.22
C HIS A 40 8.05 3.93 3.76
N TYR A 41 7.15 3.38 4.55
CA TYR A 41 6.08 4.14 5.18
C TYR A 41 6.64 5.22 6.11
N TYR A 42 7.58 4.87 6.99
CA TYR A 42 8.19 5.85 7.89
C TYR A 42 9.00 6.90 7.14
N ALA A 43 9.72 6.50 6.09
CA ALA A 43 10.41 7.46 5.23
C ALA A 43 9.43 8.45 4.61
N ALA A 44 8.28 7.97 4.18
CA ALA A 44 7.23 8.82 3.62
C ALA A 44 6.67 9.81 4.64
N LEU A 45 6.46 9.36 5.88
CA LEU A 45 5.97 10.26 6.94
C LEU A 45 6.95 11.40 7.21
N ASP A 46 8.25 11.10 7.22
CA ASP A 46 9.28 12.12 7.38
C ASP A 46 9.22 13.14 6.24
N LEU A 47 9.09 12.66 5.00
CA LEU A 47 8.99 13.52 3.83
C LEU A 47 7.73 14.39 3.86
N MET A 48 6.61 13.84 4.28
CA MET A 48 5.37 14.60 4.44
C MET A 48 5.53 15.69 5.50
N GLY A 49 6.22 15.39 6.60
CA GLY A 49 6.52 16.37 7.64
C GLY A 49 7.39 17.51 7.15
N GLU A 50 8.24 17.26 6.15
CA GLU A 50 9.10 18.27 5.53
C GLU A 50 8.43 19.00 4.37
N GLY A 51 7.17 18.67 4.05
CA GLY A 51 6.44 19.25 2.94
C GLY A 51 6.81 18.67 1.58
N GLN A 52 7.57 17.58 1.54
CA GLN A 52 7.99 16.92 0.30
C GLN A 52 7.00 15.84 -0.10
N THR A 53 5.78 16.26 -0.43
CA THR A 53 4.65 15.34 -0.64
C THR A 53 4.84 14.45 -1.87
N GLU A 54 5.41 14.97 -2.96
CA GLU A 54 5.67 14.16 -4.16
C GLU A 54 6.65 13.01 -3.86
N ALA A 55 7.73 13.30 -3.14
CA ALA A 55 8.69 12.27 -2.74
C ALA A 55 8.04 11.26 -1.80
N ALA A 56 7.16 11.71 -0.92
CA ALA A 56 6.41 10.83 -0.03
C ALA A 56 5.52 9.87 -0.81
N VAL A 57 4.85 10.33 -1.87
CA VAL A 57 4.04 9.46 -2.73
C VAL A 57 4.89 8.34 -3.31
N SER A 58 6.11 8.65 -3.79
CA SER A 58 7.03 7.66 -4.32
C SER A 58 7.38 6.60 -3.27
N GLU A 59 7.70 7.02 -2.05
CA GLU A 59 8.01 6.10 -0.95
C GLU A 59 6.81 5.23 -0.58
N LEU A 60 5.61 5.81 -0.54
CA LEU A 60 4.40 5.06 -0.23
C LEU A 60 4.09 4.01 -1.30
N ARG A 61 4.33 4.33 -2.57
CA ARG A 61 4.18 3.35 -3.64
C ARG A 61 5.15 2.19 -3.50
N GLN A 62 6.38 2.46 -3.08
CA GLN A 62 7.37 1.41 -2.79
C GLN A 62 6.93 0.56 -1.60
N SER A 63 6.36 1.18 -0.57
CA SER A 63 5.78 0.46 0.57
C SER A 63 4.71 -0.53 0.09
N LEU A 64 3.81 -0.08 -0.79
CA LEU A 64 2.73 -0.90 -1.31
C LEU A 64 3.20 -1.94 -2.33
N ALA A 65 4.35 -1.71 -2.98
CA ALA A 65 4.97 -2.74 -3.82
C ALA A 65 5.50 -3.89 -2.95
N ALA A 66 6.00 -3.58 -1.75
CA ALA A 66 6.46 -4.60 -0.81
C ALA A 66 5.28 -5.34 -0.15
N ASP A 67 4.25 -4.61 0.27
CA ASP A 67 3.05 -5.17 0.89
C ASP A 67 1.81 -4.41 0.41
N PRO A 68 1.09 -4.94 -0.61
CA PRO A 68 -0.06 -4.23 -1.20
C PRO A 68 -1.23 -4.00 -0.25
N THR A 69 -1.30 -4.73 0.85
CA THR A 69 -2.39 -4.62 1.83
C THR A 69 -1.98 -3.86 3.09
N PHE A 70 -0.83 -3.18 3.06
CA PHE A 70 -0.38 -2.39 4.20
C PHE A 70 -1.24 -1.13 4.31
N THR A 71 -2.26 -1.20 5.17
CA THR A 71 -3.31 -0.18 5.24
C THR A 71 -2.78 1.18 5.68
N ASP A 72 -1.77 1.24 6.54
CA ASP A 72 -1.18 2.51 6.95
C ASP A 72 -0.65 3.30 5.76
N SER A 73 0.03 2.62 4.83
CA SER A 73 0.53 3.26 3.60
C SER A 73 -0.60 3.64 2.65
N LEU A 74 -1.66 2.84 2.57
CA LEU A 74 -2.82 3.19 1.75
C LEU A 74 -3.51 4.46 2.29
N HIS A 75 -3.67 4.58 3.60
CA HIS A 75 -4.22 5.80 4.21
C HIS A 75 -3.32 7.00 3.97
N ALA A 76 -2.02 6.85 4.21
CA ALA A 76 -1.06 7.94 3.99
C ALA A 76 -1.01 8.37 2.53
N LEU A 77 -1.05 7.41 1.60
CA LEU A 77 -1.05 7.71 0.16
C LEU A 77 -2.31 8.47 -0.26
N THR A 78 -3.46 8.08 0.27
CA THR A 78 -4.71 8.79 0.00
C THR A 78 -4.60 10.26 0.43
N ARG A 79 -4.05 10.52 1.62
CA ARG A 79 -3.86 11.88 2.12
C ARG A 79 -2.86 12.67 1.29
N ALA A 80 -1.74 12.06 0.94
CA ALA A 80 -0.71 12.71 0.13
C ALA A 80 -1.25 13.09 -1.25
N LEU A 81 -1.98 12.20 -1.89
CA LEU A 81 -2.60 12.46 -3.19
C LEU A 81 -3.67 13.55 -3.10
N GLU A 82 -4.44 13.58 -2.02
CA GLU A 82 -5.41 14.63 -1.77
C GLU A 82 -4.71 16.00 -1.62
N ASP A 83 -3.61 16.05 -0.86
CA ASP A 83 -2.83 17.26 -0.67
C ASP A 83 -2.26 17.80 -1.99
N LEU A 84 -1.97 16.91 -2.94
CA LEU A 84 -1.50 17.27 -4.28
C LEU A 84 -2.63 17.53 -5.26
N ASN A 85 -3.87 17.51 -4.81
CA ASN A 85 -5.09 17.67 -5.63
C ASN A 85 -5.22 16.59 -6.71
N ARG A 86 -4.62 15.43 -6.48
CA ARG A 86 -4.71 14.27 -7.37
C ARG A 86 -5.86 13.38 -6.91
N TYR A 87 -7.08 13.90 -7.08
CA TYR A 87 -8.28 13.31 -6.48
C TYR A 87 -8.66 11.96 -7.06
N ASP A 88 -8.52 11.77 -8.37
CA ASP A 88 -8.87 10.49 -9.00
C ASP A 88 -8.01 9.34 -8.47
N GLU A 89 -6.71 9.58 -8.34
CA GLU A 89 -5.79 8.59 -7.78
C GLU A 89 -6.09 8.33 -6.31
N ALA A 90 -6.39 9.38 -5.55
CA ALA A 90 -6.76 9.25 -4.13
C ALA A 90 -8.03 8.41 -3.97
N ILE A 91 -9.03 8.63 -4.83
CA ILE A 91 -10.27 7.86 -4.83
C ILE A 91 -9.98 6.37 -5.09
N ASP A 92 -9.12 6.06 -6.04
CA ASP A 92 -8.78 4.66 -6.35
C ASP A 92 -8.15 3.96 -5.14
N ILE A 93 -7.25 4.65 -4.44
CA ILE A 93 -6.60 4.09 -3.24
C ILE A 93 -7.61 3.93 -2.10
N ALA A 94 -8.49 4.92 -1.89
CA ALA A 94 -9.52 4.83 -0.85
C ALA A 94 -10.49 3.68 -1.12
N LYS A 95 -10.83 3.42 -2.38
CA LYS A 95 -11.65 2.26 -2.75
C LYS A 95 -10.97 0.94 -2.40
N ARG A 96 -9.66 0.85 -2.61
CA ARG A 96 -8.89 -0.34 -2.21
C ARG A 96 -8.98 -0.58 -0.71
N LEU A 97 -8.93 0.48 0.09
CA LEU A 97 -9.12 0.38 1.53
C LEU A 97 -10.50 -0.19 1.89
N CYS A 98 -11.53 0.22 1.18
CA CYS A 98 -12.88 -0.32 1.39
C CYS A 98 -12.96 -1.82 1.08
N GLU A 99 -12.20 -2.29 0.10
CA GLU A 99 -12.15 -3.71 -0.25
C GLU A 99 -11.40 -4.53 0.80
N ILE A 100 -10.33 -3.97 1.36
CA ILE A 100 -9.49 -4.66 2.36
C ILE A 100 -10.26 -4.81 3.67
N ASP A 101 -10.92 -3.75 4.12
CA ASP A 101 -11.71 -3.76 5.34
C ASP A 101 -13.06 -3.09 5.08
N PRO A 102 -14.08 -3.87 4.67
CA PRO A 102 -15.40 -3.30 4.36
C PRO A 102 -16.11 -2.65 5.53
N ASP A 103 -15.68 -2.95 6.76
CA ASP A 103 -16.33 -2.42 7.97
C ASP A 103 -15.66 -1.13 8.49
N ASP A 104 -14.56 -0.72 7.87
CA ASP A 104 -13.86 0.51 8.27
C ASP A 104 -14.62 1.73 7.76
N VAL A 105 -14.99 2.62 8.68
CA VAL A 105 -15.72 3.85 8.39
C VAL A 105 -14.84 4.87 7.65
N LEU A 106 -13.56 4.92 7.97
CA LEU A 106 -12.64 5.97 7.51
C LEU A 106 -12.53 6.09 5.98
N PRO A 107 -12.37 4.98 5.23
CA PRO A 107 -12.28 5.11 3.77
C PRO A 107 -13.53 5.70 3.13
N HIS A 108 -14.71 5.36 3.64
CA HIS A 108 -15.97 5.91 3.12
C HIS A 108 -16.09 7.40 3.41
N THR A 109 -15.65 7.84 4.60
CA THR A 109 -15.60 9.26 4.94
C THR A 109 -14.64 10.00 4.01
N ARG A 110 -13.47 9.41 3.76
CA ARG A 110 -12.49 10.00 2.85
C ARG A 110 -13.02 10.10 1.44
N LEU A 111 -13.67 9.04 0.95
CA LEU A 111 -14.30 9.05 -0.37
C LEU A 111 -15.35 10.14 -0.50
N SER A 112 -16.18 10.32 0.51
CA SER A 112 -17.18 11.39 0.51
C SER A 112 -16.53 12.76 0.33
N ILE A 113 -15.46 13.03 1.07
CA ILE A 113 -14.72 14.31 0.98
C ILE A 113 -14.12 14.47 -0.43
N LEU A 114 -13.48 13.43 -0.95
CA LEU A 114 -12.83 13.46 -2.27
C LEU A 114 -13.84 13.70 -3.39
N TYR A 115 -15.00 13.04 -3.32
CA TYR A 115 -16.06 13.26 -4.30
C TYR A 115 -16.62 14.68 -4.22
N GLN A 116 -16.76 15.24 -3.02
CA GLN A 116 -17.16 16.64 -2.85
C GLN A 116 -16.18 17.58 -3.53
N LYS A 117 -14.88 17.36 -3.36
CA LYS A 117 -13.84 18.19 -3.98
C LYS A 117 -13.89 18.14 -5.50
N LYS A 118 -14.36 17.03 -6.06
CA LYS A 118 -14.56 16.89 -7.51
C LYS A 118 -15.92 17.40 -7.98
N GLY A 119 -16.79 17.84 -7.07
CA GLY A 119 -18.15 18.26 -7.40
C GLY A 119 -19.10 17.11 -7.68
N MET A 120 -18.72 15.89 -7.34
CA MET A 120 -19.53 14.69 -7.53
C MET A 120 -20.41 14.46 -6.30
N ILE A 121 -21.45 15.29 -6.18
CA ILE A 121 -22.26 15.35 -4.97
C ILE A 121 -23.07 14.05 -4.71
N PRO A 122 -23.75 13.44 -5.71
CA PRO A 122 -24.47 12.19 -5.44
C PRO A 122 -23.56 11.08 -4.92
N GLU A 123 -22.37 10.94 -5.48
CA GLU A 123 -21.38 9.94 -5.04
C GLU A 123 -20.89 10.25 -3.63
N ALA A 124 -20.66 11.53 -3.33
CA ALA A 124 -20.23 11.96 -2.01
C ALA A 124 -21.29 11.63 -0.95
N GLU A 125 -22.56 11.87 -1.24
CA GLU A 125 -23.65 11.56 -0.33
C GLU A 125 -23.82 10.06 -0.11
N ALA A 126 -23.65 9.27 -1.18
CA ALA A 126 -23.72 7.81 -1.07
C ALA A 126 -22.65 7.28 -0.12
N GLU A 127 -21.42 7.78 -0.23
CA GLU A 127 -20.32 7.36 0.64
C GLU A 127 -20.53 7.84 2.09
N ALA A 128 -21.03 9.06 2.27
CA ALA A 128 -21.35 9.58 3.60
C ALA A 128 -22.43 8.71 4.29
N ASN A 129 -23.42 8.26 3.53
CA ASN A 129 -24.46 7.37 4.06
C ASN A 129 -23.87 6.01 4.48
N LYS A 130 -22.98 5.44 3.68
CA LYS A 130 -22.30 4.19 4.02
C LYS A 130 -21.50 4.35 5.32
N ALA A 131 -20.77 5.44 5.47
CA ALA A 131 -20.00 5.74 6.67
C ALA A 131 -20.91 5.81 7.91
N ARG A 132 -22.06 6.46 7.78
CA ARG A 132 -23.01 6.61 8.88
C ARG A 132 -23.59 5.26 9.30
N ILE A 133 -24.00 4.44 8.33
CA ILE A 133 -24.54 3.12 8.59
C ILE A 133 -23.52 2.21 9.29
N LEU A 134 -22.27 2.23 8.80
CA LEU A 134 -21.18 1.46 9.41
C LEU A 134 -20.91 1.93 10.84
N GLY A 135 -20.93 3.24 11.06
CA GLY A 135 -20.74 3.81 12.41
C GLY A 135 -21.82 3.32 13.37
N TRP A 136 -23.07 3.30 12.94
CA TRP A 136 -24.16 2.77 13.76
C TRP A 136 -23.98 1.29 14.07
N LYS A 137 -23.60 0.50 13.07
CA LYS A 137 -23.38 -0.94 13.28
C LYS A 137 -22.28 -1.19 14.30
N GLN A 138 -21.21 -0.39 14.26
CA GLN A 138 -20.13 -0.52 15.25
C GLN A 138 -20.59 -0.15 16.65
N GLN A 139 -21.39 0.90 16.79
CA GLN A 139 -21.96 1.29 18.08
C GLN A 139 -22.85 0.20 18.67
N LEU A 140 -23.64 -0.45 17.84
CA LEU A 140 -24.50 -1.56 18.28
C LEU A 140 -23.69 -2.76 18.75
N LYS A 141 -22.57 -3.06 18.12
CA LYS A 141 -21.68 -4.15 18.52
C LYS A 141 -21.01 -3.89 19.88
N ASN A 142 -20.77 -2.64 20.21
CA ASN A 142 -20.07 -2.26 21.45
C ASN A 142 -20.99 -2.17 22.65
N LYS A 143 -22.29 -2.39 22.47
CA LYS A 143 -23.27 -2.51 23.55
C LYS A 143 -23.46 -4.00 23.87
#